data_ce7a81e79ce23816ef2ac22b0f0dd6bb
#
_entry.id   ce7a81e79ce23816ef2ac22b0f0dd6bb
#
_cell.length_a   1.000
_cell.length_b   1.000
_cell.length_c   1.000
_cell.angle_alpha   90.00
_cell.angle_beta   90.00
_cell.angle_gamma   90.00
#
_symmetry.space_group_name_H-M   'P 1'
#
loop_
_entity.id
_entity.type
_entity.pdbx_description
1 polymer ?
#
loop_
_entity_poly.entity_id
_entity_poly.type
_entity_poly.pdbx_seq_one_letter_code
_entity_poly.pdbx_strand_id
1 'polypeptide(L)'
;MKFKSLLAVMLLVSGAACAQQEDPTIMTINGQPVSRSEFEYSYNKNNSEGVIDKKTVKEYVDLFINYKLKVAAAYDAKIDTLSSFQKEFRSYRDQQIRPSFVSDKDIDAEARKVYNDTKKRIGDKGLIK
;
A
#
# COMPACT_ATOMS: atom_id res chain seq x y z
N MET A 1 -63.61 -33.74 18.86
CA MET A 1 -62.94 -33.24 17.61
C MET A 1 -61.81 -32.30 18.03
N LYS A 2 -60.62 -32.70 17.81
CA LYS A 2 -59.39 -31.93 18.28
C LYS A 2 -58.77 -31.26 17.07
N PHE A 3 -58.92 -29.95 16.97
CA PHE A 3 -58.23 -29.14 15.97
C PHE A 3 -56.76 -28.98 16.39
N LYS A 4 -55.85 -29.57 15.65
CA LYS A 4 -54.43 -29.33 15.78
C LYS A 4 -54.06 -28.14 14.87
N SER A 5 -53.87 -26.98 15.47
CA SER A 5 -53.31 -25.80 14.81
C SER A 5 -51.86 -26.04 14.45
N LEU A 6 -51.58 -26.14 13.18
CA LEU A 6 -50.22 -26.19 12.62
C LEU A 6 -49.71 -24.76 12.50
N LEU A 7 -48.91 -24.33 13.45
CA LEU A 7 -48.25 -23.01 13.40
C LEU A 7 -47.00 -23.14 12.50
N ALA A 8 -47.14 -22.70 11.24
CA ALA A 8 -46.01 -22.58 10.32
C ALA A 8 -45.23 -21.34 10.68
N VAL A 9 -44.08 -21.55 11.35
CA VAL A 9 -43.09 -20.50 11.57
C VAL A 9 -42.29 -20.32 10.30
N MET A 10 -42.64 -19.27 9.53
CA MET A 10 -41.90 -18.83 8.36
C MET A 10 -40.67 -18.06 8.85
N LEU A 11 -39.51 -18.73 8.90
CA LEU A 11 -38.21 -18.10 9.14
C LEU A 11 -37.86 -17.27 7.89
N LEU A 12 -38.09 -15.96 7.97
CA LEU A 12 -37.56 -15.00 7.04
C LEU A 12 -36.01 -14.88 7.32
N VAL A 13 -35.25 -15.67 6.60
CA VAL A 13 -33.79 -15.47 6.49
C VAL A 13 -33.63 -14.23 5.61
N SER A 14 -33.57 -13.07 6.25
CA SER A 14 -33.11 -11.84 5.64
C SER A 14 -31.61 -12.00 5.39
N GLY A 15 -31.26 -12.57 4.25
CA GLY A 15 -29.90 -12.49 3.73
C GLY A 15 -29.57 -11.02 3.51
N ALA A 16 -28.78 -10.44 4.43
CA ALA A 16 -28.10 -9.19 4.16
C ALA A 16 -27.15 -9.49 2.99
N ALA A 17 -27.63 -9.25 1.76
CA ALA A 17 -26.76 -9.14 0.61
C ALA A 17 -25.83 -7.94 0.92
N CYS A 18 -24.62 -8.22 1.38
CA CYS A 18 -23.53 -7.27 1.28
C CYS A 18 -23.42 -6.97 -0.22
N ALA A 19 -23.99 -5.85 -0.65
CA ALA A 19 -23.76 -5.31 -1.98
C ALA A 19 -22.25 -5.06 -2.05
N GLN A 20 -21.50 -6.02 -2.56
CA GLN A 20 -20.13 -5.86 -2.95
C GLN A 20 -20.16 -4.78 -4.02
N GLN A 21 -19.66 -3.61 -3.68
CA GLN A 21 -19.61 -2.50 -4.62
C GLN A 21 -18.71 -2.98 -5.77
N GLU A 22 -19.33 -3.27 -6.91
CA GLU A 22 -18.60 -3.73 -8.07
C GLU A 22 -17.57 -2.66 -8.45
N ASP A 23 -16.32 -3.10 -8.63
CA ASP A 23 -15.25 -2.24 -9.12
C ASP A 23 -15.16 -2.38 -10.64
N PRO A 24 -15.87 -1.52 -11.39
CA PRO A 24 -16.04 -1.71 -12.82
C PRO A 24 -14.72 -1.53 -13.56
N THR A 25 -14.51 -2.35 -14.59
CA THR A 25 -13.45 -2.13 -15.56
C THR A 25 -13.77 -0.88 -16.38
N ILE A 26 -12.90 0.12 -16.31
CA ILE A 26 -13.08 1.41 -17.01
C ILE A 26 -12.28 1.51 -18.30
N MET A 27 -11.23 0.71 -18.46
CA MET A 27 -10.42 0.63 -19.68
C MET A 27 -9.69 -0.71 -19.75
N THR A 28 -9.13 -1.01 -20.92
CA THR A 28 -8.26 -2.17 -21.15
C THR A 28 -6.95 -1.70 -21.76
N ILE A 29 -5.82 -2.07 -21.16
CA ILE A 29 -4.48 -1.67 -21.62
C ILE A 29 -3.66 -2.94 -21.83
N ASN A 30 -3.14 -3.12 -23.06
CA ASN A 30 -2.41 -4.34 -23.43
C ASN A 30 -3.15 -5.64 -23.07
N GLY A 31 -4.48 -5.68 -23.32
CA GLY A 31 -5.33 -6.82 -22.99
C GLY A 31 -5.65 -7.02 -21.51
N GLN A 32 -5.10 -6.21 -20.62
CA GLN A 32 -5.35 -6.27 -19.17
C GLN A 32 -6.43 -5.26 -18.76
N PRO A 33 -7.47 -5.69 -18.04
CA PRO A 33 -8.50 -4.79 -17.55
C PRO A 33 -7.91 -3.89 -16.45
N VAL A 34 -8.34 -2.64 -16.44
CA VAL A 34 -8.05 -1.67 -15.39
C VAL A 34 -9.36 -1.31 -14.70
N SER A 35 -9.41 -1.50 -13.40
CA SER A 35 -10.58 -1.15 -12.63
C SER A 35 -10.62 0.35 -12.30
N ARG A 36 -11.81 0.80 -11.93
CA ARG A 36 -12.02 2.18 -11.49
C ARG A 36 -11.17 2.49 -10.26
N SER A 37 -11.16 1.61 -9.26
CA SER A 37 -10.41 1.83 -8.02
C SER A 37 -8.90 1.91 -8.25
N GLU A 38 -8.35 1.11 -9.16
CA GLU A 38 -6.93 1.15 -9.53
C GLU A 38 -6.56 2.51 -10.13
N PHE A 39 -7.37 3.00 -11.07
CA PHE A 39 -7.13 4.30 -11.69
C PHE A 39 -7.29 5.44 -10.67
N GLU A 40 -8.37 5.46 -9.90
CA GLU A 40 -8.62 6.48 -8.88
C GLU A 40 -7.52 6.51 -7.82
N TYR A 41 -7.05 5.36 -7.36
CA TYR A 41 -5.93 5.29 -6.42
C TYR A 41 -4.67 5.92 -7.01
N SER A 42 -4.33 5.56 -8.24
CA SER A 42 -3.15 6.10 -8.92
C SER A 42 -3.26 7.61 -9.18
N TYR A 43 -4.43 8.07 -9.62
CA TYR A 43 -4.73 9.48 -9.85
C TYR A 43 -4.59 10.29 -8.55
N ASN A 44 -5.26 9.87 -7.49
CA ASN A 44 -5.26 10.56 -6.21
C ASN A 44 -3.87 10.60 -5.56
N LYS A 45 -3.12 9.51 -5.66
CA LYS A 45 -1.74 9.45 -5.16
C LYS A 45 -0.83 10.48 -5.85
N ASN A 46 -0.99 10.67 -7.15
CA ASN A 46 -0.18 11.60 -7.94
C ASN A 46 -0.72 13.04 -7.96
N ASN A 47 -1.91 13.28 -7.39
CA ASN A 47 -2.54 14.59 -7.26
C ASN A 47 -2.89 14.93 -5.80
N SER A 48 -2.18 14.35 -4.85
CA SER A 48 -2.38 14.58 -3.42
C SER A 48 -2.09 16.04 -3.02
N GLU A 49 -2.44 16.39 -1.80
CA GLU A 49 -2.12 17.70 -1.24
C GLU A 49 -0.58 17.90 -1.22
N GLY A 50 -0.13 19.08 -1.68
CA GLY A 50 1.31 19.39 -1.81
C GLY A 50 1.89 19.14 -3.20
N VAL A 51 1.20 18.46 -4.11
CA VAL A 51 1.63 18.37 -5.51
C VAL A 51 1.43 19.72 -6.20
N ILE A 52 2.53 20.30 -6.72
CA ILE A 52 2.54 21.63 -7.34
C ILE A 52 1.85 21.60 -8.71
N ASP A 53 2.11 20.56 -9.52
CA ASP A 53 1.62 20.41 -10.88
C ASP A 53 0.57 19.29 -10.94
N LYS A 54 -0.61 19.58 -10.37
CA LYS A 54 -1.75 18.65 -10.39
C LYS A 54 -2.29 18.52 -11.82
N LYS A 55 -2.54 17.29 -12.22
CA LYS A 55 -3.09 16.99 -13.55
C LYS A 55 -4.60 16.82 -13.47
N THR A 56 -5.29 17.29 -14.49
CA THR A 56 -6.70 16.92 -14.71
C THR A 56 -6.81 15.43 -15.00
N VAL A 57 -8.00 14.86 -14.79
CA VAL A 57 -8.25 13.44 -15.11
C VAL A 57 -7.88 13.16 -16.58
N LYS A 58 -8.23 14.05 -17.49
CA LYS A 58 -7.95 13.90 -18.93
C LYS A 58 -6.44 13.81 -19.22
N GLU A 59 -5.66 14.71 -18.65
CA GLU A 59 -4.19 14.70 -18.80
C GLU A 59 -3.55 13.49 -18.13
N TYR A 60 -4.11 13.05 -17.01
CA TYR A 60 -3.58 11.90 -16.28
C TYR A 60 -3.83 10.56 -16.97
N VAL A 61 -4.92 10.44 -17.74
CA VAL A 61 -5.23 9.20 -18.50
C VAL A 61 -4.05 8.81 -19.40
N ASP A 62 -3.50 9.75 -20.16
CA ASP A 62 -2.38 9.46 -21.07
C ASP A 62 -1.11 9.06 -20.30
N LEU A 63 -0.85 9.71 -19.18
CA LEU A 63 0.28 9.34 -18.29
C LEU A 63 0.09 7.95 -17.71
N PHE A 64 -1.12 7.62 -17.27
CA PHE A 64 -1.44 6.34 -16.70
C PHE A 64 -1.33 5.19 -17.72
N ILE A 65 -1.85 5.40 -18.94
CA ILE A 65 -1.71 4.43 -20.04
C ILE A 65 -0.23 4.17 -20.34
N ASN A 66 0.57 5.22 -20.49
CA ASN A 66 2.00 5.09 -20.74
C ASN A 66 2.73 4.38 -19.60
N TYR A 67 2.35 4.65 -18.37
CA TYR A 67 2.88 3.93 -17.20
C TYR A 67 2.57 2.43 -17.28
N LYS A 68 1.32 2.06 -17.51
CA LYS A 68 0.90 0.65 -17.60
C LYS A 68 1.59 -0.09 -18.76
N LEU A 69 1.74 0.55 -19.91
CA LEU A 69 2.45 -0.02 -21.04
C LEU A 69 3.95 -0.24 -20.75
N LYS A 70 4.60 0.72 -20.08
CA LYS A 70 6.01 0.55 -19.65
C LYS A 70 6.17 -0.60 -18.64
N VAL A 71 5.24 -0.74 -17.71
CA VAL A 71 5.24 -1.84 -16.74
C VAL A 71 5.06 -3.17 -17.46
N ALA A 72 4.11 -3.27 -18.41
CA ALA A 72 3.92 -4.48 -19.19
C ALA A 72 5.19 -4.85 -19.98
N ALA A 73 5.80 -3.89 -20.67
CA ALA A 73 7.05 -4.11 -21.41
C ALA A 73 8.22 -4.55 -20.50
N ALA A 74 8.27 -4.05 -19.27
CA ALA A 74 9.28 -4.46 -18.29
C ALA A 74 9.09 -5.92 -17.84
N TYR A 75 7.83 -6.36 -17.66
CA TYR A 75 7.53 -7.77 -17.38
C TYR A 75 7.85 -8.68 -18.56
N ASP A 76 7.50 -8.28 -19.79
CA ASP A 76 7.83 -9.03 -21.00
C ASP A 76 9.35 -9.19 -21.17
N ALA A 77 10.12 -8.16 -20.82
CA ALA A 77 11.57 -8.18 -20.80
C ALA A 77 12.16 -8.87 -19.55
N LYS A 78 11.33 -9.39 -18.64
CA LYS A 78 11.73 -10.05 -17.39
C LYS A 78 12.68 -9.23 -16.51
N ILE A 79 12.53 -7.90 -16.53
CA ILE A 79 13.36 -6.99 -15.72
C ILE A 79 13.18 -7.25 -14.22
N ASP A 80 11.96 -7.63 -13.81
CA ASP A 80 11.60 -7.98 -12.44
C ASP A 80 12.38 -9.19 -11.90
N THR A 81 12.91 -10.05 -12.77
CA THR A 81 13.70 -11.24 -12.41
C THR A 81 15.19 -10.97 -12.28
N LEU A 82 15.67 -9.82 -12.73
CA LEU A 82 17.09 -9.45 -12.63
C LEU A 82 17.54 -9.30 -11.18
N SER A 83 18.70 -9.89 -10.86
CA SER A 83 19.28 -9.80 -9.50
C SER A 83 19.49 -8.37 -9.03
N SER A 84 19.90 -7.47 -9.94
CA SER A 84 20.07 -6.03 -9.67
C SER A 84 18.74 -5.39 -9.27
N PHE A 85 17.68 -5.62 -10.04
CA PHE A 85 16.34 -5.13 -9.73
C PHE A 85 15.84 -5.66 -8.38
N GLN A 86 15.97 -6.97 -8.14
CA GLN A 86 15.54 -7.61 -6.90
C GLN A 86 16.28 -7.05 -5.66
N LYS A 87 17.57 -6.75 -5.80
CA LYS A 87 18.37 -6.15 -4.74
C LYS A 87 17.91 -4.72 -4.45
N GLU A 88 17.73 -3.93 -5.48
CA GLU A 88 17.28 -2.54 -5.36
C GLU A 88 15.87 -2.44 -4.81
N PHE A 89 14.94 -3.24 -5.32
CA PHE A 89 13.57 -3.31 -4.83
C PHE A 89 13.51 -3.64 -3.33
N ARG A 90 14.27 -4.65 -2.88
CA ARG A 90 14.34 -4.97 -1.45
C ARG A 90 14.88 -3.80 -0.63
N SER A 91 15.90 -3.12 -1.12
CA SER A 91 16.47 -1.96 -0.43
C SER A 91 15.43 -0.84 -0.26
N TYR A 92 14.71 -0.48 -1.31
CA TYR A 92 13.63 0.53 -1.24
C TYR A 92 12.48 0.08 -0.35
N ARG A 93 12.03 -1.15 -0.48
CA ARG A 93 10.99 -1.70 0.38
C ARG A 93 11.38 -1.60 1.85
N ASP A 94 12.58 -2.03 2.19
CA ASP A 94 13.07 -2.04 3.58
C ASP A 94 13.20 -0.62 4.14
N GLN A 95 13.58 0.35 3.31
CA GLN A 95 13.58 1.77 3.70
C GLN A 95 12.18 2.30 3.99
N GLN A 96 11.18 1.91 3.20
CA GLN A 96 9.79 2.35 3.39
C GLN A 96 9.12 1.73 4.63
N ILE A 97 9.39 0.46 4.91
CA ILE A 97 8.74 -0.24 6.02
C ILE A 97 9.47 -0.07 7.36
N ARG A 98 10.76 0.23 7.36
CA ARG A 98 11.58 0.39 8.58
C ARG A 98 10.96 1.38 9.59
N PRO A 99 10.49 2.57 9.19
CA PRO A 99 9.86 3.52 10.12
C PRO A 99 8.62 2.96 10.82
N SER A 100 7.94 1.97 10.21
CA SER A 100 6.74 1.35 10.79
C SER A 100 7.06 0.37 11.92
N PHE A 101 8.31 -0.12 12.01
CA PHE A 101 8.74 -1.09 13.01
C PHE A 101 9.50 -0.45 14.17
N VAL A 102 9.93 0.80 14.04
CA VAL A 102 10.76 1.48 15.03
C VAL A 102 10.11 2.82 15.34
N SER A 103 9.62 3.00 16.56
CA SER A 103 9.10 4.29 17.02
C SER A 103 10.25 5.21 17.46
N ASP A 104 10.04 6.53 17.35
CA ASP A 104 11.00 7.53 17.86
C ASP A 104 11.31 7.31 19.35
N LYS A 105 10.30 6.86 20.11
CA LYS A 105 10.46 6.53 21.54
C LYS A 105 11.43 5.37 21.78
N ASP A 106 11.40 4.34 20.93
CA ASP A 106 12.29 3.20 21.04
C ASP A 106 13.72 3.59 20.63
N ILE A 107 13.85 4.44 19.60
CA ILE A 107 15.14 5.01 19.18
C ILE A 107 15.74 5.83 20.30
N ASP A 108 14.97 6.74 20.92
CA ASP A 108 15.43 7.58 22.04
C ASP A 108 15.83 6.74 23.25
N ALA A 109 15.06 5.70 23.60
CA ALA A 109 15.35 4.82 24.71
C ALA A 109 16.69 4.08 24.50
N GLU A 110 16.91 3.52 23.32
CA GLU A 110 18.15 2.81 23.01
C GLU A 110 19.33 3.78 22.91
N ALA A 111 19.14 4.94 22.29
CA ALA A 111 20.17 5.99 22.22
C ALA A 111 20.62 6.44 23.62
N ARG A 112 19.67 6.64 24.55
CA ARG A 112 19.97 6.98 25.95
C ARG A 112 20.74 5.86 26.66
N LYS A 113 20.36 4.62 26.41
CA LYS A 113 21.09 3.47 26.98
C LYS A 113 22.53 3.42 26.49
N VAL A 114 22.73 3.49 25.16
CA VAL A 114 24.07 3.51 24.56
C VAL A 114 24.89 4.70 25.06
N TYR A 115 24.30 5.87 25.18
CA TYR A 115 24.94 7.06 25.74
C TYR A 115 25.41 6.82 27.19
N ASN A 116 24.51 6.31 28.05
CA ASN A 116 24.82 6.07 29.45
C ASN A 116 25.90 5.02 29.63
N ASP A 117 25.86 3.93 28.87
CA ASP A 117 26.85 2.85 28.92
C ASP A 117 28.21 3.36 28.41
N THR A 118 28.22 4.18 27.38
CA THR A 118 29.40 4.80 26.86
C THR A 118 29.98 5.78 27.87
N LYS A 119 29.15 6.63 28.50
CA LYS A 119 29.57 7.56 29.54
C LYS A 119 30.19 6.85 30.76
N LYS A 120 29.60 5.74 31.20
CA LYS A 120 30.14 4.91 32.29
C LYS A 120 31.52 4.35 31.93
N ARG A 121 31.73 3.94 30.67
CA ARG A 121 32.99 3.34 30.22
C ARG A 121 34.10 4.38 30.03
N ILE A 122 33.77 5.58 29.56
CA ILE A 122 34.75 6.60 29.18
C ILE A 122 34.94 7.63 30.29
N GLY A 123 33.97 7.77 31.20
CA GLY A 123 33.91 8.80 32.23
C GLY A 123 33.64 10.19 31.63
N ASP A 124 33.91 11.25 32.41
CA ASP A 124 33.64 12.64 32.02
C ASP A 124 34.69 13.19 31.03
N LYS A 125 35.75 12.44 30.72
CA LYS A 125 36.83 12.88 29.83
C LYS A 125 36.46 12.86 28.36
N GLY A 126 35.39 12.22 27.97
CA GLY A 126 34.95 12.09 26.58
C GLY A 126 35.88 11.21 25.74
N LEU A 127 35.54 11.05 24.46
CA LEU A 127 36.40 10.41 23.45
C LEU A 127 37.33 11.47 22.89
N ILE A 128 38.62 11.35 23.22
CA ILE A 128 39.67 12.11 22.55
C ILE A 128 39.91 11.42 21.20
N LYS A 129 39.74 12.17 20.14
CA LYS A 129 40.06 11.74 18.78
C LYS A 129 41.55 11.93 18.51
#